data_6639ac916e081d67844e3171644b74d6
#
_entry.id   6639ac916e081d67844e3171644b74d6
#
_cell.length_a   1.000
_cell.length_b   1.000
_cell.length_c   1.000
_cell.angle_alpha   90.00
_cell.angle_beta   90.00
_cell.angle_gamma   90.00
#
_symmetry.space_group_name_H-M   'P 1'
#
loop_
_entity.id
_entity.type
_entity.pdbx_description
1 polymer ?
#
loop_
_entity_poly.entity_id
_entity_poly.type
_entity_poly.pdbx_seq_one_letter_code
_entity_poly.pdbx_strand_id
1 'polypeptide(L)'
;MATDNRTPGQKFRDTLLMCGTGEVPIWGGCSLATWIRYGDDLLDVLEKHPDVPFGQLPRGSDARQWVGPANRANEECLDNWGCLWHCIRDGMEGQIKYHPLSDIRHLRHYKAPDPLIYTERGVHDWGTFARHCQNARVGGGVVTIGG
;
A
#
# COMPACT_ATOMS: atom_id res chain seq x y z
N MET A 1 -24.58 3.14 27.48
CA MET A 1 -23.28 3.41 26.86
C MET A 1 -23.48 4.52 25.84
N ALA A 2 -22.75 5.63 25.92
CA ALA A 2 -22.85 6.69 24.93
C ALA A 2 -22.26 6.16 23.61
N THR A 3 -23.00 6.29 22.51
CA THR A 3 -22.51 5.93 21.18
C THR A 3 -21.41 6.91 20.79
N ASP A 4 -20.22 6.39 20.45
CA ASP A 4 -19.11 7.19 19.98
C ASP A 4 -19.39 7.64 18.53
N ASN A 5 -19.75 8.90 18.35
CA ASN A 5 -20.10 9.49 17.04
C ASN A 5 -18.88 10.04 16.27
N ARG A 6 -17.66 9.81 16.76
CA ARG A 6 -16.46 10.27 16.06
C ARG A 6 -16.23 9.52 14.76
N THR A 7 -15.78 10.24 13.74
CA THR A 7 -15.36 9.62 12.48
C THR A 7 -14.07 8.79 12.67
N PRO A 8 -13.77 7.82 11.80
CA PRO A 8 -12.51 7.08 11.85
C PRO A 8 -11.27 7.99 11.88
N GLY A 9 -11.28 9.09 11.13
CA GLY A 9 -10.21 10.08 11.14
C GLY A 9 -10.06 10.82 12.46
N GLN A 10 -11.18 11.14 13.13
CA GLN A 10 -11.13 11.73 14.47
C GLN A 10 -10.58 10.74 15.50
N LYS A 11 -11.02 9.50 15.49
CA LYS A 11 -10.49 8.43 16.37
C LYS A 11 -9.00 8.24 16.18
N PHE A 12 -8.54 8.19 14.92
CA PHE A 12 -7.13 8.06 14.59
C PHE A 12 -6.31 9.24 15.09
N ARG A 13 -6.78 10.48 14.84
CA ARG A 13 -6.13 11.71 15.32
C ARG A 13 -6.04 11.75 16.84
N ASP A 14 -7.14 11.42 17.54
CA ASP A 14 -7.20 11.44 19.00
C ASP A 14 -6.22 10.42 19.60
N THR A 15 -6.04 9.26 18.94
CA THR A 15 -5.04 8.27 19.33
C THR A 15 -3.63 8.79 19.16
N LEU A 16 -3.31 9.44 18.03
CA LEU A 16 -1.99 10.05 17.81
C LEU A 16 -1.68 11.15 18.82
N LEU A 17 -2.70 11.90 19.24
CA LEU A 17 -2.57 12.97 20.24
C LEU A 17 -2.62 12.44 21.70
N MET A 18 -2.66 11.13 21.88
CA MET A 18 -2.77 10.49 23.22
C MET A 18 -3.98 10.98 24.03
N CYS A 19 -5.07 11.34 23.36
CA CYS A 19 -6.28 11.87 24.02
C CYS A 19 -7.16 10.81 24.68
N GLY A 20 -6.68 9.57 24.80
CA GLY A 20 -7.34 8.52 25.58
C GLY A 20 -8.71 8.09 25.02
N THR A 21 -8.75 7.52 23.83
CA THR A 21 -9.99 7.07 23.20
C THR A 21 -10.48 5.72 23.72
N GLY A 22 -9.62 4.98 24.42
CA GLY A 22 -9.89 3.59 24.84
C GLY A 22 -9.87 2.57 23.70
N GLU A 23 -9.83 3.01 22.45
CA GLU A 23 -9.75 2.17 21.25
C GLU A 23 -8.47 2.45 20.51
N VAL A 24 -7.74 1.39 20.15
CA VAL A 24 -6.58 1.47 19.26
C VAL A 24 -7.06 1.29 17.83
N PRO A 25 -6.87 2.26 16.93
CA PRO A 25 -7.25 2.10 15.53
C PRO A 25 -6.47 0.95 14.92
N ILE A 26 -7.19 0.02 14.29
CA ILE A 26 -6.56 -1.04 13.51
C ILE A 26 -6.34 -0.50 12.10
N TRP A 27 -5.12 -0.61 11.63
CA TRP A 27 -4.73 -0.24 10.28
C TRP A 27 -4.02 -1.41 9.62
N GLY A 28 -4.39 -1.74 8.40
CA GLY A 28 -3.74 -2.82 7.68
C GLY A 28 -4.41 -3.15 6.37
N GLY A 29 -3.89 -4.16 5.70
CA GLY A 29 -4.42 -4.68 4.46
C GLY A 29 -3.91 -6.09 4.21
N CYS A 30 -4.57 -6.79 3.31
CA CYS A 30 -4.11 -8.08 2.82
C CYS A 30 -3.31 -7.87 1.54
N SER A 31 -2.14 -8.51 1.44
CA SER A 31 -1.34 -8.48 0.22
C SER A 31 -2.10 -9.13 -0.94
N LEU A 32 -1.75 -8.78 -2.18
CA LEU A 32 -2.31 -9.45 -3.36
C LEU A 32 -2.02 -10.96 -3.33
N ALA A 33 -0.86 -11.38 -2.80
CA ALA A 33 -0.55 -12.81 -2.64
C ALA A 33 -1.54 -13.52 -1.71
N THR A 34 -2.03 -12.86 -0.67
CA THR A 34 -3.06 -13.39 0.22
C THR A 34 -4.39 -13.51 -0.53
N TRP A 35 -4.77 -12.48 -1.28
CA TRP A 35 -5.98 -12.52 -2.11
C TRP A 35 -5.91 -13.59 -3.20
N ILE A 36 -4.76 -13.75 -3.88
CA ILE A 36 -4.55 -14.81 -4.89
C ILE A 36 -4.72 -16.20 -4.27
N ARG A 37 -4.30 -16.37 -3.02
CA ARG A 37 -4.35 -17.67 -2.35
C ARG A 37 -5.73 -18.01 -1.83
N TYR A 38 -6.44 -17.05 -1.25
CA TYR A 38 -7.66 -17.32 -0.49
C TYR A 38 -8.93 -16.77 -1.15
N GLY A 39 -8.83 -15.79 -2.05
CA GLY A 39 -9.97 -15.26 -2.81
C GLY A 39 -11.17 -14.93 -1.94
N ASP A 40 -12.30 -15.53 -2.26
CA ASP A 40 -13.58 -15.31 -1.57
C ASP A 40 -13.57 -15.86 -0.12
N ASP A 41 -12.77 -16.86 0.21
CA ASP A 41 -12.64 -17.34 1.60
C ASP A 41 -12.08 -16.24 2.51
N LEU A 42 -11.14 -15.42 1.99
CA LEU A 42 -10.64 -14.26 2.72
C LEU A 42 -11.73 -13.20 2.89
N LEU A 43 -12.51 -12.96 1.84
CA LEU A 43 -13.63 -12.02 1.89
C LEU A 43 -14.66 -12.45 2.95
N ASP A 44 -15.01 -13.74 3.02
CA ASP A 44 -15.92 -14.29 4.01
C ASP A 44 -15.44 -14.07 5.47
N VAL A 45 -14.11 -14.08 5.66
CA VAL A 45 -13.53 -13.75 6.98
C VAL A 45 -13.65 -12.25 7.26
N LEU A 46 -13.30 -11.39 6.29
CA LEU A 46 -13.34 -9.95 6.46
C LEU A 46 -14.77 -9.42 6.66
N GLU A 47 -15.76 -10.01 5.99
CA GLU A 47 -17.18 -9.66 6.18
C GLU A 47 -17.70 -9.96 7.59
N LYS A 48 -17.11 -10.94 8.29
CA LYS A 48 -17.44 -11.26 9.69
C LYS A 48 -16.77 -10.31 10.68
N HIS A 49 -15.79 -9.53 10.22
CA HIS A 49 -15.01 -8.59 11.03
C HIS A 49 -15.03 -7.17 10.45
N PRO A 50 -16.20 -6.53 10.36
CA PRO A 50 -16.36 -5.21 9.73
C PRO A 50 -15.66 -4.07 10.49
N ASP A 51 -15.28 -4.32 11.73
CA ASP A 51 -14.46 -3.44 12.57
C ASP A 51 -13.00 -3.35 12.12
N VAL A 52 -12.55 -4.30 11.28
CA VAL A 52 -11.20 -4.29 10.72
C VAL A 52 -11.24 -3.63 9.32
N PRO A 53 -10.72 -2.41 9.15
CA PRO A 53 -10.86 -1.62 7.92
C PRO A 53 -9.88 -2.07 6.83
N PHE A 54 -9.83 -3.36 6.53
CA PHE A 54 -9.03 -3.88 5.43
C PHE A 54 -9.73 -3.63 4.10
N GLY A 55 -8.96 -3.16 3.10
CA GLY A 55 -9.46 -3.07 1.74
C GLY A 55 -9.90 -4.43 1.22
N GLN A 56 -11.07 -4.48 0.60
CA GLN A 56 -11.65 -5.71 0.07
C GLN A 56 -11.67 -5.67 -1.46
N LEU A 57 -11.43 -6.82 -2.08
CA LEU A 57 -11.67 -7.00 -3.51
C LEU A 57 -13.11 -7.46 -3.71
N PRO A 58 -13.73 -7.10 -4.86
CA PRO A 58 -15.07 -7.60 -5.18
C PRO A 58 -15.10 -9.12 -5.22
N ARG A 59 -16.19 -9.72 -4.76
CA ARG A 59 -16.39 -11.19 -4.77
C ARG A 59 -16.24 -11.76 -6.19
N GLY A 60 -15.58 -12.89 -6.30
CA GLY A 60 -15.28 -13.55 -7.59
C GLY A 60 -14.17 -12.90 -8.40
N SER A 61 -13.44 -11.92 -7.82
CA SER A 61 -12.32 -11.27 -8.50
C SER A 61 -11.10 -12.18 -8.59
N ASP A 62 -10.44 -12.20 -9.74
CA ASP A 62 -9.09 -12.76 -9.82
C ASP A 62 -8.06 -11.68 -9.44
N ALA A 63 -7.50 -11.79 -8.25
CA ALA A 63 -6.51 -10.84 -7.73
C ALA A 63 -5.25 -10.72 -8.61
N ARG A 64 -4.98 -11.69 -9.49
CA ARG A 64 -3.83 -11.65 -10.41
C ARG A 64 -3.90 -10.50 -11.40
N GLN A 65 -5.10 -10.03 -11.75
CA GLN A 65 -5.27 -8.89 -12.67
C GLN A 65 -4.65 -7.58 -12.15
N TRP A 66 -4.43 -7.47 -10.84
CA TRP A 66 -3.80 -6.29 -10.23
C TRP A 66 -2.30 -6.48 -9.94
N VAL A 67 -1.74 -7.65 -10.29
CA VAL A 67 -0.31 -7.90 -10.09
C VAL A 67 0.48 -7.15 -11.17
N GLY A 68 1.20 -6.14 -10.73
CA GLY A 68 2.11 -5.37 -11.59
C GLY A 68 3.35 -6.19 -11.99
N PRO A 69 4.09 -5.77 -13.02
CA PRO A 69 5.27 -6.50 -13.53
C PRO A 69 6.30 -6.84 -12.46
N ALA A 70 6.54 -5.90 -11.55
CA ALA A 70 7.52 -6.09 -10.47
C ALA A 70 7.12 -7.14 -9.41
N ASN A 71 5.85 -7.54 -9.39
CA ASN A 71 5.28 -8.48 -8.41
C ASN A 71 4.81 -9.78 -9.06
N ARG A 72 5.27 -10.07 -10.30
CA ARG A 72 4.99 -11.32 -11.01
C ARG A 72 6.06 -12.35 -10.73
N ALA A 73 5.62 -13.55 -10.43
CA ALA A 73 6.52 -14.66 -10.14
C ALA A 73 7.49 -14.93 -11.30
N ASN A 74 8.77 -15.09 -10.96
CA ASN A 74 9.86 -15.37 -11.88
C ASN A 74 10.15 -14.27 -12.92
N GLU A 75 9.61 -13.07 -12.72
CA GLU A 75 9.95 -11.89 -13.52
C GLU A 75 10.99 -11.02 -12.82
N GLU A 76 11.77 -10.31 -13.63
CA GLU A 76 12.70 -9.29 -13.19
C GLU A 76 12.19 -7.92 -13.63
N CYS A 77 12.26 -6.95 -12.75
CA CYS A 77 11.82 -5.59 -13.01
C CYS A 77 12.88 -4.59 -12.56
N LEU A 78 13.28 -3.70 -13.45
CA LEU A 78 14.14 -2.58 -13.12
C LEU A 78 13.28 -1.41 -12.65
N ASP A 79 13.56 -0.90 -11.46
CA ASP A 79 12.88 0.28 -10.93
C ASP A 79 13.52 1.59 -11.44
N ASN A 80 12.88 2.72 -11.14
CA ASN A 80 13.38 4.03 -11.54
C ASN A 80 14.68 4.43 -10.84
N TRP A 81 15.02 3.80 -9.73
CA TRP A 81 16.26 4.00 -8.99
C TRP A 81 17.43 3.16 -9.53
N GLY A 82 17.15 2.30 -10.52
CA GLY A 82 18.09 1.39 -11.13
C GLY A 82 18.32 0.10 -10.36
N CYS A 83 17.42 -0.24 -9.41
CA CYS A 83 17.46 -1.51 -8.72
C CYS A 83 16.78 -2.60 -9.55
N LEU A 84 17.40 -3.76 -9.64
CA LEU A 84 16.83 -4.94 -10.28
C LEU A 84 16.15 -5.80 -9.23
N TRP A 85 14.84 -5.93 -9.37
CA TRP A 85 13.98 -6.73 -8.51
C TRP A 85 13.69 -8.08 -9.13
N HIS A 86 13.60 -9.10 -8.31
CA HIS A 86 13.16 -10.44 -8.70
C HIS A 86 12.07 -10.91 -7.74
N CYS A 87 10.92 -11.30 -8.29
CA CYS A 87 9.79 -11.79 -7.54
C CYS A 87 9.70 -13.32 -7.66
N ILE A 88 9.48 -14.00 -6.55
CA ILE A 88 9.35 -15.47 -6.50
C ILE A 88 7.90 -15.96 -6.43
N ARG A 89 6.95 -15.06 -6.16
CA ARG A 89 5.53 -15.39 -6.03
C ARG A 89 4.65 -14.20 -6.41
N ASP A 90 3.61 -14.46 -7.21
CA ASP A 90 2.64 -13.43 -7.61
C ASP A 90 2.06 -12.68 -6.41
N GLY A 91 2.02 -11.35 -6.53
CA GLY A 91 1.43 -10.45 -5.54
C GLY A 91 2.27 -10.23 -4.29
N MET A 92 3.47 -10.83 -4.20
CA MET A 92 4.46 -10.49 -3.18
C MET A 92 5.43 -9.44 -3.72
N GLU A 93 6.04 -8.71 -2.81
CA GLU A 93 7.14 -7.84 -3.16
C GLU A 93 8.38 -8.67 -3.53
N GLY A 94 9.06 -8.25 -4.58
CA GLY A 94 10.30 -8.88 -5.02
C GLY A 94 11.47 -8.59 -4.08
N GLN A 95 12.56 -9.27 -4.30
CA GLN A 95 13.84 -9.00 -3.63
C GLN A 95 14.78 -8.29 -4.60
N ILE A 96 15.56 -7.34 -4.10
CA ILE A 96 16.57 -6.64 -4.89
C ILE A 96 17.72 -7.61 -5.13
N LYS A 97 17.97 -7.95 -6.40
CA LYS A 97 19.13 -8.72 -6.85
C LYS A 97 20.35 -7.85 -7.08
N TYR A 98 20.12 -6.63 -7.53
CA TYR A 98 21.17 -5.66 -7.82
C TYR A 98 20.67 -4.25 -7.51
N HIS A 99 21.52 -3.44 -6.96
CA HIS A 99 21.29 -2.00 -6.83
C HIS A 99 22.53 -1.20 -7.29
N PRO A 100 22.33 -0.01 -7.89
CA PRO A 100 23.42 0.73 -8.55
C PRO A 100 24.51 1.20 -7.60
N LEU A 101 24.21 1.33 -6.32
CA LEU A 101 25.16 1.76 -5.27
C LEU A 101 25.71 0.59 -4.44
N SER A 102 25.70 -0.63 -4.99
CA SER A 102 26.37 -1.79 -4.37
C SER A 102 27.87 -1.54 -4.16
N ASP A 103 28.46 -0.69 -5.00
CA ASP A 103 29.79 -0.12 -4.80
C ASP A 103 29.66 1.40 -4.63
N ILE A 104 30.09 1.91 -3.47
CA ILE A 104 30.03 3.34 -3.13
C ILE A 104 30.76 4.24 -4.15
N ARG A 105 31.73 3.71 -4.88
CA ARG A 105 32.44 4.44 -5.93
C ARG A 105 31.51 4.88 -7.07
N HIS A 106 30.40 4.19 -7.27
CA HIS A 106 29.39 4.54 -8.27
C HIS A 106 28.62 5.80 -7.91
N LEU A 107 28.62 6.22 -6.64
CA LEU A 107 27.91 7.42 -6.18
C LEU A 107 28.28 8.69 -6.96
N ARG A 108 29.53 8.78 -7.45
CA ARG A 108 30.02 9.92 -8.24
C ARG A 108 29.26 10.11 -9.56
N HIS A 109 28.71 9.04 -10.11
CA HIS A 109 28.07 9.02 -11.42
C HIS A 109 26.56 8.70 -11.33
N TYR A 110 26.11 8.32 -10.15
CA TYR A 110 24.73 7.99 -9.93
C TYR A 110 23.86 9.26 -9.93
N LYS A 111 22.84 9.23 -10.76
CA LYS A 111 21.81 10.29 -10.81
C LYS A 111 20.51 9.72 -10.28
N ALA A 112 20.13 10.13 -9.08
CA ALA A 112 18.83 9.78 -8.53
C ALA A 112 17.70 10.34 -9.41
N PRO A 113 16.60 9.63 -9.62
CA PRO A 113 15.42 10.17 -10.27
C PRO A 113 14.84 11.32 -9.41
N ASP A 114 14.15 12.26 -10.07
CA ASP A 114 13.44 13.32 -9.36
C ASP A 114 12.26 12.72 -8.57
N PRO A 115 12.25 12.77 -7.24
CA PRO A 115 11.21 12.15 -6.42
C PRO A 115 9.85 12.85 -6.56
N LEU A 116 9.78 14.07 -7.13
CA LEU A 116 8.52 14.75 -7.41
C LEU A 116 7.85 14.25 -8.69
N ILE A 117 8.62 13.63 -9.58
CA ILE A 117 8.14 13.13 -10.86
C ILE A 117 7.96 11.60 -10.80
N TYR A 118 8.93 10.91 -10.21
CA TYR A 118 9.02 9.47 -10.26
C TYR A 118 8.71 8.82 -8.92
N THR A 119 7.85 7.80 -8.96
CA THR A 119 7.76 6.78 -7.91
C THR A 119 8.87 5.75 -8.09
N GLU A 120 8.92 4.75 -7.24
CA GLU A 120 9.84 3.63 -7.41
C GLU A 120 9.70 2.96 -8.80
N ARG A 121 8.46 2.76 -9.29
CA ARG A 121 8.17 1.96 -10.50
C ARG A 121 7.29 2.68 -11.54
N GLY A 122 7.18 3.97 -11.46
CA GLY A 122 6.33 4.76 -12.36
C GLY A 122 6.50 6.25 -12.20
N VAL A 123 5.49 6.99 -12.58
CA VAL A 123 5.40 8.44 -12.37
C VAL A 123 4.28 8.76 -11.38
N HIS A 124 4.44 9.86 -10.66
CA HIS A 124 3.40 10.32 -9.75
C HIS A 124 2.18 10.81 -10.50
N ASP A 125 1.01 10.27 -10.18
CA ASP A 125 -0.27 10.86 -10.57
C ASP A 125 -0.80 11.77 -9.46
N TRP A 126 -0.29 12.98 -9.43
CA TRP A 126 -0.68 13.99 -8.46
C TRP A 126 -2.16 14.35 -8.53
N GLY A 127 -2.79 14.22 -9.71
CA GLY A 127 -4.21 14.46 -9.89
C GLY A 127 -5.07 13.43 -9.17
N THR A 128 -4.76 12.15 -9.33
CA THR A 128 -5.44 11.08 -8.59
C THR A 128 -5.17 11.18 -7.09
N PHE A 129 -3.95 11.49 -6.69
CA PHE A 129 -3.61 11.68 -5.28
C PHE A 129 -4.42 12.83 -4.65
N ALA A 130 -4.52 13.98 -5.31
CA ALA A 130 -5.31 15.11 -4.82
C ALA A 130 -6.80 14.76 -4.67
N ARG A 131 -7.38 14.04 -5.64
CA ARG A 131 -8.77 13.55 -5.54
C ARG A 131 -8.95 12.59 -4.36
N HIS A 132 -8.00 11.69 -4.15
CA HIS A 132 -8.04 10.76 -3.02
C HIS A 132 -8.01 11.50 -1.67
N CYS A 133 -7.13 12.50 -1.53
CA CYS A 133 -7.08 13.35 -0.34
C CYS A 133 -8.40 14.10 -0.11
N GLN A 134 -9.00 14.65 -1.16
CA GLN A 134 -10.26 15.36 -1.06
C GLN A 134 -11.41 14.43 -0.64
N ASN A 135 -11.52 13.25 -1.24
CA ASN A 135 -12.55 12.26 -0.91
C ASN A 135 -12.41 11.77 0.54
N ALA A 136 -11.21 11.50 0.99
CA ALA A 136 -10.95 11.10 2.37
C ALA A 136 -11.34 12.23 3.36
N ARG A 137 -11.02 13.48 3.03
CA ARG A 137 -11.38 14.64 3.85
C ARG A 137 -12.89 14.80 3.97
N VAL A 138 -13.63 14.68 2.87
CA VAL A 138 -15.10 14.77 2.85
C VAL A 138 -15.74 13.62 3.62
N GLY A 139 -15.22 12.39 3.47
CA GLY A 139 -15.70 11.19 4.16
C GLY A 139 -15.27 11.08 5.63
N GLY A 140 -14.51 12.06 6.17
CA GLY A 140 -13.98 12.00 7.54
C GLY A 140 -12.95 10.89 7.75
N GLY A 141 -12.30 10.47 6.67
CA GLY A 141 -11.25 9.46 6.67
C GLY A 141 -9.85 10.03 6.94
N VAL A 142 -8.85 9.16 6.81
CA VAL A 142 -7.41 9.46 6.93
C VAL A 142 -6.74 9.17 5.61
N VAL A 143 -5.85 10.05 5.17
CA VAL A 143 -4.93 9.77 4.07
C VAL A 143 -3.57 9.44 4.68
N THR A 144 -3.07 8.26 4.36
CA THR A 144 -1.71 7.87 4.70
C THR A 144 -0.87 7.89 3.43
N ILE A 145 0.32 8.46 3.54
CA ILE A 145 1.33 8.41 2.50
C ILE A 145 2.36 7.40 2.98
N GLY A 146 2.42 6.27 2.30
CA GLY A 146 3.49 5.30 2.47
C GLY A 146 4.64 5.64 1.52
N GLY A 147 5.85 5.54 2.00
CA GLY A 147 7.08 5.59 1.21
C GLY A 147 7.73 4.23 1.18
#